data_72b4d471943b75d5d6f125125d327e2d
#
_entry.id   72b4d471943b75d5d6f125125d327e2d
#
_cell.length_a   1.000
_cell.length_b   1.000
_cell.length_c   1.000
_cell.angle_alpha   90.00
_cell.angle_beta   90.00
_cell.angle_gamma   90.00
#
_symmetry.space_group_name_H-M   'P 1'
#
loop_
_entity.id
_entity.type
_entity.pdbx_description
1 polymer ?
#
loop_
_entity_poly.entity_id
_entity_poly.type
_entity_poly.pdbx_seq_one_letter_code
_entity_poly.pdbx_strand_id
1 'polypeptide(L)'
;MTNAERKIIVQFATGEITGDELYSLLPWCSDIGCVSRLYEDAIAQKDREELCYLRMLPVHENEQLKEIWKVLLTEDWHFEHEDLIRVFQCVFNQEQENIDFLLKIFRHIPLYISQDSVIKRSY
;
A
#
# COMPACT_ATOMS: atom_id res chain seq x y z
N MET A 1 -7.60 -9.99 -9.87
CA MET A 1 -6.72 -9.37 -10.91
C MET A 1 -6.20 -10.45 -11.84
N THR A 2 -6.25 -10.24 -13.15
CA THR A 2 -5.76 -11.23 -14.12
C THR A 2 -4.24 -11.18 -14.25
N ASN A 3 -3.65 -12.24 -14.85
CA ASN A 3 -2.21 -12.26 -15.09
C ASN A 3 -1.77 -11.15 -16.04
N ALA A 4 -2.60 -10.81 -17.03
CA ALA A 4 -2.33 -9.72 -17.95
C ALA A 4 -2.29 -8.37 -17.22
N GLU A 5 -3.22 -8.15 -16.31
CA GLU A 5 -3.27 -6.93 -15.49
C GLU A 5 -2.06 -6.83 -14.56
N ARG A 6 -1.67 -7.93 -13.93
CA ARG A 6 -0.48 -7.99 -13.06
C ARG A 6 0.78 -7.64 -13.85
N LYS A 7 0.92 -8.13 -15.05
CA LYS A 7 2.06 -7.84 -15.92
C LYS A 7 2.16 -6.35 -16.24
N ILE A 8 1.04 -5.71 -16.53
CA ILE A 8 0.97 -4.27 -16.82
C ILE A 8 1.37 -3.47 -15.56
N ILE A 9 0.91 -3.88 -14.39
CA ILE A 9 1.25 -3.22 -13.14
C ILE A 9 2.76 -3.33 -12.85
N VAL A 10 3.36 -4.49 -13.10
CA VAL A 10 4.81 -4.65 -12.95
C VAL A 10 5.57 -3.76 -13.92
N GLN A 11 5.11 -3.63 -15.16
CA GLN A 11 5.72 -2.71 -16.14
C GLN A 11 5.69 -1.27 -15.63
N PHE A 12 4.59 -0.85 -15.01
CA PHE A 12 4.51 0.47 -14.38
C PHE A 12 5.51 0.60 -13.21
N ALA A 13 5.55 -0.40 -12.33
CA ALA A 13 6.42 -0.38 -11.15
C ALA A 13 7.91 -0.34 -11.51
N THR A 14 8.31 -0.95 -12.63
CA THR A 14 9.69 -0.96 -13.11
C THR A 14 10.06 0.22 -14.01
N GLY A 15 9.09 1.10 -14.27
CA GLY A 15 9.31 2.28 -15.10
C GLY A 15 9.23 2.04 -16.60
N GLU A 16 8.78 0.87 -17.06
CA GLU A 16 8.61 0.57 -18.48
C GLU A 16 7.47 1.36 -19.12
N ILE A 17 6.43 1.66 -18.33
CA ILE A 17 5.31 2.50 -18.76
C ILE A 17 5.09 3.62 -17.75
N THR A 18 4.47 4.71 -18.20
CA THR A 18 4.12 5.85 -17.34
C THR A 18 2.81 5.63 -16.61
N GLY A 19 2.50 6.48 -15.61
CA GLY A 19 1.21 6.46 -14.93
C GLY A 19 0.04 6.68 -15.88
N ASP A 20 0.20 7.60 -16.86
CA ASP A 20 -0.84 7.85 -17.87
C ASP A 20 -1.08 6.62 -18.74
N GLU A 21 -0.02 5.93 -19.12
CA GLU A 21 -0.13 4.68 -19.88
C GLU A 21 -0.82 3.60 -19.05
N LEU A 22 -0.51 3.50 -17.76
CA LEU A 22 -1.17 2.57 -16.85
C LEU A 22 -2.68 2.83 -16.81
N TYR A 23 -3.10 4.09 -16.64
CA TYR A 23 -4.53 4.43 -16.59
C TYR A 23 -5.23 4.19 -17.93
N SER A 24 -4.50 4.32 -19.03
CA SER A 24 -5.02 4.03 -20.37
C SER A 24 -5.28 2.53 -20.56
N LEU A 25 -4.35 1.71 -20.10
CA LEU A 25 -4.44 0.24 -20.23
C LEU A 25 -5.36 -0.37 -19.18
N LEU A 26 -5.38 0.18 -17.96
CA LEU A 26 -6.19 -0.29 -16.84
C LEU A 26 -6.96 0.91 -16.25
N PRO A 27 -8.08 1.32 -16.88
CA PRO A 27 -8.83 2.50 -16.41
C PRO A 27 -9.31 2.40 -14.97
N TRP A 28 -9.57 1.20 -14.47
CA TRP A 28 -10.03 1.01 -13.09
C TRP A 28 -8.99 1.44 -12.04
N CYS A 29 -7.71 1.53 -12.41
CA CYS A 29 -6.66 1.97 -11.49
C CYS A 29 -6.84 3.42 -11.02
N SER A 30 -7.57 4.24 -11.78
CA SER A 30 -7.88 5.61 -11.40
C SER A 30 -9.18 5.73 -10.60
N ASP A 31 -9.91 4.64 -10.45
CA ASP A 31 -11.16 4.59 -9.69
C ASP A 31 -10.88 4.13 -8.26
N ILE A 32 -10.88 5.07 -7.33
CA ILE A 32 -10.60 4.80 -5.91
C ILE A 32 -11.58 3.75 -5.33
N GLY A 33 -12.85 3.80 -5.72
CA GLY A 33 -13.83 2.82 -5.27
C GLY A 33 -13.50 1.40 -5.70
N CYS A 34 -13.03 1.24 -6.94
CA CYS A 34 -12.63 -0.05 -7.47
C CYS A 34 -11.35 -0.56 -6.78
N VAL A 35 -10.35 0.30 -6.65
CA VAL A 35 -9.08 -0.04 -5.97
C VAL A 35 -9.33 -0.42 -4.52
N SER A 36 -10.15 0.35 -3.80
CA SER A 36 -10.48 0.08 -2.40
C SER A 36 -11.16 -1.27 -2.23
N ARG A 37 -12.05 -1.64 -3.15
CA ARG A 37 -12.73 -2.94 -3.12
C ARG A 37 -11.75 -4.09 -3.29
N LEU A 38 -10.77 -3.93 -4.18
CA LEU A 38 -9.73 -4.95 -4.38
C LEU A 38 -8.86 -5.11 -3.12
N TYR A 39 -8.54 -4.01 -2.44
CA TYR A 39 -7.84 -4.08 -1.16
C TYR A 39 -8.67 -4.81 -0.09
N GLU A 40 -9.95 -4.48 0.01
CA GLU A 40 -10.85 -5.12 0.97
C GLU A 40 -10.96 -6.63 0.72
N ASP A 41 -11.04 -7.05 -0.54
CA ASP A 41 -11.07 -8.46 -0.92
C ASP A 41 -9.76 -9.17 -0.56
N ALA A 42 -8.62 -8.52 -0.82
CA ALA A 42 -7.32 -9.06 -0.47
C ALA A 42 -7.16 -9.24 1.03
N ILE A 43 -7.64 -8.28 1.81
CA ILE A 43 -7.63 -8.36 3.29
C ILE A 43 -8.52 -9.49 3.77
N ALA A 44 -9.73 -9.62 3.23
CA ALA A 44 -10.68 -10.66 3.63
C ALA A 44 -10.15 -12.06 3.37
N GLN A 45 -9.40 -12.23 2.27
CA GLN A 45 -8.82 -13.51 1.87
C GLN A 45 -7.39 -13.70 2.38
N LYS A 46 -6.79 -12.67 2.96
CA LYS A 46 -5.38 -12.64 3.35
C LYS A 46 -4.46 -13.01 2.19
N ASP A 47 -4.77 -12.45 1.01
CA ASP A 47 -4.07 -12.73 -0.24
C ASP A 47 -2.85 -11.82 -0.38
N ARG A 48 -1.69 -12.34 0.02
CA ARG A 48 -0.42 -11.59 0.00
C ARG A 48 0.02 -11.23 -1.40
N GLU A 49 -0.21 -12.11 -2.34
CA GLU A 49 0.18 -11.88 -3.75
C GLU A 49 -0.62 -10.72 -4.34
N GLU A 50 -1.93 -10.73 -4.16
CA GLU A 50 -2.81 -9.66 -4.62
C GLU A 50 -2.43 -8.34 -3.99
N LEU A 51 -2.16 -8.33 -2.69
CA LEU A 51 -1.74 -7.12 -1.97
C LEU A 51 -0.44 -6.56 -2.54
N CYS A 52 0.51 -7.41 -2.90
CA CYS A 52 1.78 -6.98 -3.47
C CYS A 52 1.57 -6.18 -4.76
N TYR A 53 0.68 -6.64 -5.64
CA TYR A 53 0.38 -5.93 -6.88
C TYR A 53 -0.41 -4.65 -6.63
N LEU A 54 -1.38 -4.68 -5.72
CA LEU A 54 -2.16 -3.49 -5.38
C LEU A 54 -1.27 -2.38 -4.83
N ARG A 55 -0.28 -2.73 -4.01
CA ARG A 55 0.66 -1.77 -3.44
C ARG A 55 1.50 -1.06 -4.51
N MET A 56 1.73 -1.70 -5.65
CA MET A 56 2.50 -1.11 -6.76
C MET A 56 1.75 0.00 -7.49
N LEU A 57 0.43 0.10 -7.31
CA LEU A 57 -0.38 1.12 -7.96
C LEU A 57 -0.06 2.51 -7.41
N PRO A 58 -0.27 3.58 -8.21
CA PRO A 58 -0.11 4.95 -7.72
C PRO A 58 -1.03 5.21 -6.53
N VAL A 59 -0.50 5.85 -5.49
CA VAL A 59 -1.25 6.16 -4.27
C VAL A 59 -1.56 7.64 -4.22
N HIS A 60 -2.82 7.96 -3.98
CA HIS A 60 -3.29 9.32 -3.78
C HIS A 60 -3.81 9.50 -2.37
N GLU A 61 -3.70 10.73 -1.85
CA GLU A 61 -4.27 11.05 -0.55
C GLU A 61 -5.80 10.89 -0.62
N ASN A 62 -6.33 9.91 0.13
CA ASN A 62 -7.75 9.57 0.14
C ASN A 62 -8.09 8.94 1.49
N GLU A 63 -9.19 9.38 2.11
CA GLU A 63 -9.60 8.90 3.43
C GLU A 63 -9.88 7.39 3.45
N GLN A 64 -10.50 6.86 2.39
CA GLN A 64 -10.81 5.44 2.30
C GLN A 64 -9.52 4.60 2.24
N LEU A 65 -8.56 5.00 1.42
CA LEU A 65 -7.26 4.34 1.35
C LEU A 65 -6.48 4.47 2.66
N LYS A 66 -6.55 5.62 3.31
CA LYS A 66 -5.88 5.84 4.60
C LYS A 66 -6.37 4.83 5.63
N GLU A 67 -7.67 4.62 5.73
CA GLU A 67 -8.24 3.64 6.67
C GLU A 67 -7.83 2.22 6.33
N ILE A 68 -7.78 1.86 5.04
CA ILE A 68 -7.30 0.57 4.59
C ILE A 68 -5.83 0.37 4.97
N TRP A 69 -4.98 1.40 4.78
CA TRP A 69 -3.57 1.36 5.18
C TRP A 69 -3.40 1.12 6.67
N LYS A 70 -4.23 1.79 7.50
CA LYS A 70 -4.21 1.59 8.96
C LYS A 70 -4.50 0.14 9.33
N VAL A 71 -5.49 -0.48 8.69
CA VAL A 71 -5.81 -1.89 8.93
C VAL A 71 -4.64 -2.78 8.55
N LEU A 72 -4.08 -2.59 7.36
CA LEU A 72 -2.97 -3.39 6.86
C LEU A 72 -1.74 -3.31 7.75
N LEU A 73 -1.44 -2.12 8.28
CA LEU A 73 -0.29 -1.91 9.14
C LEU A 73 -0.40 -2.64 10.48
N THR A 74 -1.62 -2.96 10.93
CA THR A 74 -1.84 -3.67 12.20
C THR A 74 -1.93 -5.18 12.03
N GLU A 75 -1.94 -5.70 10.80
CA GLU A 75 -2.06 -7.12 10.53
C GLU A 75 -0.72 -7.74 10.15
N ASP A 76 -0.56 -9.05 10.39
CA ASP A 76 0.73 -9.73 10.25
C ASP A 76 0.75 -10.81 9.16
N TRP A 77 -0.30 -10.93 8.36
CA TRP A 77 -0.41 -11.96 7.33
C TRP A 77 0.33 -11.65 6.03
N HIS A 78 0.85 -10.42 5.88
CA HIS A 78 1.56 -9.97 4.68
C HIS A 78 2.95 -9.42 5.03
N PHE A 79 3.75 -9.11 4.02
CA PHE A 79 5.13 -8.62 4.18
C PHE A 79 5.35 -7.22 3.61
N GLU A 80 4.28 -6.40 3.54
CA GLU A 80 4.34 -5.06 2.93
C GLU A 80 4.45 -3.92 3.94
N HIS A 81 4.67 -4.23 5.22
CA HIS A 81 4.65 -3.22 6.31
C HIS A 81 5.64 -2.09 6.10
N GLU A 82 6.85 -2.41 5.67
CA GLU A 82 7.91 -1.41 5.49
C GLU A 82 7.54 -0.40 4.41
N ASP A 83 7.01 -0.87 3.29
CA ASP A 83 6.57 -0.01 2.20
C ASP A 83 5.31 0.76 2.57
N LEU A 84 4.39 0.13 3.29
CA LEU A 84 3.18 0.78 3.76
C LEU A 84 3.49 1.92 4.75
N ILE A 85 4.45 1.72 5.64
CA ILE A 85 4.90 2.77 6.58
C ILE A 85 5.47 3.96 5.79
N ARG A 86 6.30 3.69 4.79
CA ARG A 86 6.90 4.73 3.96
C ARG A 86 5.85 5.55 3.23
N VAL A 87 4.88 4.89 2.60
CA VAL A 87 3.79 5.57 1.90
C VAL A 87 2.94 6.36 2.88
N PHE A 88 2.63 5.79 4.03
CA PHE A 88 1.82 6.47 5.05
C PHE A 88 2.50 7.78 5.49
N GLN A 89 3.80 7.74 5.72
CA GLN A 89 4.56 8.94 6.07
C GLN A 89 4.57 9.98 4.95
N CYS A 90 4.73 9.54 3.70
CA CYS A 90 4.85 10.45 2.56
C CYS A 90 3.50 11.05 2.13
N VAL A 91 2.43 10.27 2.21
CA VAL A 91 1.12 10.65 1.68
C VAL A 91 0.16 11.13 2.77
N PHE A 92 0.17 10.47 3.93
CA PHE A 92 -0.82 10.69 4.98
C PHE A 92 -0.28 11.36 6.24
N ASN A 93 0.90 11.95 6.20
CA ASN A 93 1.52 12.54 7.39
C ASN A 93 1.13 14.01 7.65
N GLN A 94 0.14 14.52 6.95
CA GLN A 94 -0.32 15.92 7.08
C GLN A 94 -1.00 16.20 8.42
N GLU A 95 -1.53 15.20 9.09
CA GLU A 95 -2.29 15.33 10.32
C GLU A 95 -1.56 14.68 11.49
N GLN A 96 -1.67 15.30 12.66
CA GLN A 96 -1.03 14.80 13.87
C GLN A 96 -1.50 13.39 14.25
N GLU A 97 -2.77 13.08 14.02
CA GLU A 97 -3.31 11.75 14.34
C GLU A 97 -2.61 10.64 13.56
N ASN A 98 -2.17 10.92 12.32
CA ASN A 98 -1.46 9.95 11.50
C ASN A 98 -0.05 9.69 12.04
N ILE A 99 0.61 10.74 12.55
CA ILE A 99 1.91 10.62 13.21
C ILE A 99 1.77 9.80 14.49
N ASP A 100 0.76 10.07 15.29
CA ASP A 100 0.48 9.35 16.54
C ASP A 100 0.18 7.87 16.25
N PHE A 101 -0.54 7.59 15.17
CA PHE A 101 -0.81 6.22 14.75
C PHE A 101 0.48 5.46 14.41
N LEU A 102 1.38 6.08 13.64
CA LEU A 102 2.67 5.48 13.30
C LEU A 102 3.50 5.17 14.52
N LEU A 103 3.51 6.08 15.51
CA LEU A 103 4.25 5.86 16.75
C LEU A 103 3.70 4.67 17.53
N LYS A 104 2.38 4.46 17.49
CA LYS A 104 1.75 3.30 18.14
C LYS A 104 2.12 2.00 17.47
N ILE A 105 2.16 1.95 16.14
CA ILE A 105 2.43 0.70 15.43
C ILE A 105 3.88 0.25 15.55
N PHE A 106 4.82 1.12 15.89
CA PHE A 106 6.21 0.69 16.16
C PHE A 106 6.30 -0.34 17.28
N ARG A 107 5.29 -0.43 18.14
CA ARG A 107 5.21 -1.43 19.21
C ARG A 107 4.73 -2.79 18.72
N HIS A 108 4.19 -2.87 17.50
CA HIS A 108 3.55 -4.05 16.93
C HIS A 108 4.15 -4.46 15.58
N ILE A 109 5.39 -4.04 15.30
CA ILE A 109 6.07 -4.36 14.05
C ILE A 109 6.31 -5.88 13.99
N PRO A 110 5.95 -6.55 12.86
CA PRO A 110 6.21 -7.97 12.70
C PRO A 110 7.70 -8.32 12.79
N LEU A 111 8.00 -9.52 13.26
CA LEU A 111 9.38 -9.96 13.52
C LEU A 111 10.27 -10.01 12.27
N TYR A 112 9.68 -10.11 11.08
CA TYR A 112 10.47 -10.14 9.84
C TYR A 112 11.07 -8.78 9.48
N ILE A 113 10.62 -7.68 10.11
CA ILE A 113 11.15 -6.34 9.89
C ILE A 113 12.06 -5.98 11.06
N SER A 114 13.28 -5.53 10.75
CA SER A 114 14.18 -4.99 11.77
C SER A 114 13.64 -3.65 12.27
N GLN A 115 13.41 -3.53 13.57
CA GLN A 115 12.97 -2.27 14.17
C GLN A 115 13.96 -1.14 13.89
N ASP A 116 15.23 -1.42 13.91
CA ASP A 116 16.29 -0.43 13.61
C ASP A 116 16.17 0.08 12.18
N SER A 117 15.89 -0.81 11.23
CA SER A 117 15.69 -0.45 9.83
C SER A 117 14.50 0.48 9.66
N VAL A 118 13.38 0.18 10.30
CA VAL A 118 12.16 1.01 10.26
C VAL A 118 12.41 2.37 10.89
N ILE A 119 13.04 2.41 12.06
CA ILE A 119 13.34 3.64 12.77
C ILE A 119 14.26 4.54 11.94
N LYS A 120 15.32 3.98 11.35
CA LYS A 120 16.25 4.72 10.48
C LYS A 120 15.55 5.34 9.28
N ARG A 121 14.55 4.67 8.71
CA ARG A 121 13.79 5.18 7.58
C ARG A 121 12.76 6.24 7.96
N SER A 122 12.31 6.23 9.22
CA SER A 122 11.36 7.20 9.73
C SER A 122 11.99 8.55 10.02
N TYR A 123 13.30 8.60 10.13
CA TYR A 123 14.07 9.80 10.38
C TYR A 123 14.88 10.20 9.14
#